data_0058c8ffd5878d3bd446d30544045743
#
_entry.id   0058c8ffd5878d3bd446d30544045743
#
_cell.length_a   1.000
_cell.length_b   1.000
_cell.length_c   1.000
_cell.angle_alpha   90.00
_cell.angle_beta   90.00
_cell.angle_gamma   90.00
#
_symmetry.space_group_name_H-M   'P 1'
#
loop_
_entity.id
_entity.type
_entity.pdbx_description
1 polymer ?
#
loop_
_entity_poly.entity_id
_entity_poly.type
_entity_poly.pdbx_seq_one_letter_code
_entity_poly.pdbx_strand_id
1 'polypeptide(L)'
;QTCALPISLYGVQTLRAMENFPITGVLLADFPELIIALAQVKEAAAQANMALGLLDAKLGTVIIRAAREVQHGRHHEHFRVDMIQGGAGTSTNMNANEVIANRALELLGYARGSYDVLHPNEHVNLSQSTNDVYPTAVKIALHRAIASLKDAMAALVGAFLRKGDAFAPHLKMGRTQLQDAVPMTLGQEFSAFAHTMQEDVDRLTEAQALIREINMGATAIGTGITAPAGYAEQVRARSEEHTSELQ
;
A
#
# COMPACT_ATOMS: atom_id res chain seq x y z
N GLN A 1 -14.82 -20.43 -21.43
CA GLN A 1 -15.06 -21.17 -20.17
C GLN A 1 -15.55 -20.17 -19.12
N THR A 2 -16.84 -19.94 -19.13
CA THR A 2 -17.58 -19.19 -18.13
C THR A 2 -17.95 -20.16 -17.01
N CYS A 3 -17.02 -20.57 -16.20
CA CYS A 3 -17.35 -21.47 -15.12
C CYS A 3 -16.98 -20.85 -13.77
N ALA A 4 -17.99 -20.66 -12.93
CA ALA A 4 -17.94 -20.61 -11.50
C ALA A 4 -17.24 -19.41 -10.82
N LEU A 5 -17.53 -18.16 -11.23
CA LEU A 5 -17.16 -16.99 -10.42
C LEU A 5 -18.34 -16.13 -9.89
N PRO A 6 -19.57 -16.64 -9.71
CA PRO A 6 -20.64 -15.80 -9.18
C PRO A 6 -20.49 -15.49 -7.68
N ILE A 7 -19.59 -16.16 -6.96
CA ILE A 7 -19.45 -16.04 -5.50
C ILE A 7 -18.36 -15.03 -5.12
N SER A 8 -17.28 -14.92 -5.90
CA SER A 8 -16.14 -14.04 -5.61
C SER A 8 -16.21 -12.71 -6.33
N LEU A 9 -15.64 -11.66 -5.73
CA LEU A 9 -15.46 -10.36 -6.40
C LEU A 9 -14.23 -10.33 -7.31
N TYR A 10 -13.25 -11.24 -7.12
CA TYR A 10 -12.14 -11.35 -8.07
C TYR A 10 -12.59 -12.08 -9.35
N GLY A 11 -11.87 -11.86 -10.44
CA GLY A 11 -12.18 -12.39 -11.75
C GLY A 11 -11.16 -13.41 -12.24
N VAL A 12 -11.15 -13.62 -13.57
CA VAL A 12 -10.34 -14.65 -14.23
C VAL A 12 -8.85 -14.37 -14.17
N GLN A 13 -8.41 -13.13 -14.15
CA GLN A 13 -6.98 -12.79 -14.07
C GLN A 13 -6.41 -13.14 -12.70
N THR A 14 -7.14 -12.83 -11.64
CA THR A 14 -6.79 -13.24 -10.28
C THR A 14 -6.76 -14.76 -10.15
N LEU A 15 -7.76 -15.46 -10.67
CA LEU A 15 -7.81 -16.93 -10.64
C LEU A 15 -6.57 -17.54 -11.31
N ARG A 16 -6.24 -17.07 -12.52
CA ARG A 16 -5.05 -17.52 -13.24
C ARG A 16 -3.75 -17.24 -12.46
N ALA A 17 -3.66 -16.09 -11.80
CA ALA A 17 -2.51 -15.76 -10.98
C ALA A 17 -2.38 -16.72 -9.78
N MET A 18 -3.48 -17.04 -9.12
CA MET A 18 -3.50 -18.03 -8.01
C MET A 18 -3.08 -19.43 -8.47
N GLU A 19 -3.47 -19.83 -9.68
CA GLU A 19 -3.10 -21.13 -10.25
C GLU A 19 -1.63 -21.16 -10.71
N ASN A 20 -1.12 -20.06 -11.29
CA ASN A 20 0.22 -20.01 -11.85
C ASN A 20 1.31 -19.72 -10.81
N PHE A 21 0.99 -19.03 -9.72
CA PHE A 21 1.98 -18.54 -8.74
C PHE A 21 1.61 -18.92 -7.30
N PRO A 22 1.37 -20.20 -6.97
CA PRO A 22 1.19 -20.65 -5.58
C PRO A 22 2.57 -20.85 -4.92
N ILE A 23 3.29 -19.74 -4.61
CA ILE A 23 4.72 -19.79 -4.27
C ILE A 23 4.94 -19.80 -2.76
N THR A 24 4.39 -18.83 -2.03
CA THR A 24 4.65 -18.66 -0.59
C THR A 24 3.46 -19.05 0.28
N GLY A 25 2.25 -18.99 -0.26
CA GLY A 25 1.02 -19.09 0.50
C GLY A 25 0.67 -17.82 1.31
N VAL A 26 1.53 -16.80 1.29
CA VAL A 26 1.25 -15.48 1.89
C VAL A 26 0.45 -14.67 0.88
N LEU A 27 -0.74 -14.29 1.25
CA LEU A 27 -1.68 -13.66 0.33
C LEU A 27 -1.66 -12.13 0.46
N LEU A 28 -2.08 -11.45 -0.60
CA LEU A 28 -2.27 -10.00 -0.55
C LEU A 28 -3.25 -9.59 0.56
N ALA A 29 -4.24 -10.44 0.89
CA ALA A 29 -5.18 -10.25 2.00
C ALA A 29 -4.50 -10.06 3.37
N ASP A 30 -3.28 -10.58 3.55
CA ASP A 30 -2.50 -10.45 4.78
C ASP A 30 -1.85 -9.05 4.94
N PHE A 31 -1.96 -8.19 3.91
CA PHE A 31 -1.40 -6.84 3.88
C PHE A 31 -2.48 -5.77 3.66
N PRO A 32 -3.34 -5.50 4.66
CA PRO A 32 -4.46 -4.58 4.52
C PRO A 32 -4.04 -3.17 4.09
N GLU A 33 -2.90 -2.66 4.56
CA GLU A 33 -2.40 -1.34 4.17
C GLU A 33 -2.09 -1.23 2.66
N LEU A 34 -1.60 -2.32 2.04
CA LEU A 34 -1.35 -2.34 0.61
C LEU A 34 -2.66 -2.39 -0.19
N ILE A 35 -3.66 -3.13 0.30
CA ILE A 35 -5.00 -3.17 -0.31
C ILE A 35 -5.66 -1.78 -0.24
N ILE A 36 -5.60 -1.13 0.91
CA ILE A 36 -6.13 0.22 1.11
C ILE A 36 -5.44 1.20 0.16
N ALA A 37 -4.10 1.14 0.07
CA ALA A 37 -3.33 2.00 -0.82
C ALA A 37 -3.68 1.77 -2.30
N LEU A 38 -3.84 0.52 -2.75
CA LEU A 38 -4.31 0.20 -4.10
C LEU A 38 -5.69 0.83 -4.36
N ALA A 39 -6.62 0.69 -3.43
CA ALA A 39 -7.96 1.26 -3.57
C ALA A 39 -7.95 2.79 -3.62
N GLN A 40 -7.06 3.46 -2.86
CA GLN A 40 -6.89 4.91 -2.93
C GLN A 40 -6.34 5.37 -4.28
N VAL A 41 -5.35 4.66 -4.82
CA VAL A 41 -4.84 4.94 -6.18
C VAL A 41 -5.96 4.79 -7.22
N LYS A 42 -6.82 3.77 -7.10
CA LYS A 42 -7.96 3.58 -8.02
C LYS A 42 -9.03 4.66 -7.87
N GLU A 43 -9.29 5.11 -6.66
CA GLU A 43 -10.19 6.25 -6.42
C GLU A 43 -9.64 7.53 -7.05
N ALA A 44 -8.38 7.88 -6.79
CA ALA A 44 -7.73 9.07 -7.34
C ALA A 44 -7.71 9.04 -8.88
N ALA A 45 -7.43 7.89 -9.47
CA ALA A 45 -7.44 7.69 -10.91
C ALA A 45 -8.85 7.85 -11.51
N ALA A 46 -9.88 7.30 -10.87
CA ALA A 46 -11.27 7.46 -11.31
C ALA A 46 -11.71 8.92 -11.25
N GLN A 47 -11.38 9.64 -10.18
CA GLN A 47 -11.67 11.07 -10.02
C GLN A 47 -10.95 11.91 -11.10
N ALA A 48 -9.67 11.63 -11.37
CA ALA A 48 -8.90 12.31 -12.40
C ALA A 48 -9.49 12.09 -13.80
N ASN A 49 -9.83 10.85 -14.14
CA ASN A 49 -10.44 10.51 -15.43
C ASN A 49 -11.84 11.12 -15.61
N MET A 50 -12.65 11.22 -14.54
CA MET A 50 -13.93 11.94 -14.57
C MET A 50 -13.72 13.43 -14.81
N ALA A 51 -12.77 14.06 -14.11
CA ALA A 51 -12.46 15.48 -14.25
C ALA A 51 -11.99 15.84 -15.67
N LEU A 52 -11.31 14.92 -16.34
CA LEU A 52 -10.86 15.06 -17.72
C LEU A 52 -11.92 14.64 -18.76
N GLY A 53 -13.10 14.21 -18.34
CA GLY A 53 -14.16 13.76 -19.25
C GLY A 53 -13.85 12.42 -19.94
N LEU A 54 -12.92 11.63 -19.46
CA LEU A 54 -12.50 10.36 -20.03
C LEU A 54 -13.29 9.16 -19.48
N LEU A 55 -13.86 9.32 -18.31
CA LEU A 55 -14.68 8.31 -17.63
C LEU A 55 -16.07 8.88 -17.39
N ASP A 56 -17.08 8.11 -17.80
CA ASP A 56 -18.48 8.48 -17.55
C ASP A 56 -18.74 8.70 -16.06
N ALA A 57 -19.46 9.76 -15.73
CA ALA A 57 -19.69 10.18 -14.34
C ALA A 57 -20.43 9.12 -13.51
N LYS A 58 -21.35 8.36 -14.11
CA LYS A 58 -22.08 7.29 -13.41
C LYS A 58 -21.17 6.12 -13.10
N LEU A 59 -20.33 5.71 -14.06
CA LEU A 59 -19.34 4.63 -13.86
C LEU A 59 -18.27 5.05 -12.87
N GLY A 60 -17.73 6.27 -12.99
CA GLY A 60 -16.72 6.78 -12.07
C GLY A 60 -17.23 6.86 -10.62
N THR A 61 -18.46 7.32 -10.41
CA THR A 61 -19.06 7.39 -9.07
C THR A 61 -19.16 6.02 -8.39
N VAL A 62 -19.56 4.97 -9.12
CA VAL A 62 -19.65 3.64 -8.50
C VAL A 62 -18.29 2.97 -8.33
N ILE A 63 -17.30 3.25 -9.19
CA ILE A 63 -15.92 2.84 -9.00
C ILE A 63 -15.36 3.46 -7.72
N ILE A 64 -15.52 4.77 -7.51
CA ILE A 64 -15.10 5.49 -6.30
C ILE A 64 -15.77 4.90 -5.07
N ARG A 65 -17.08 4.66 -5.12
CA ARG A 65 -17.81 4.05 -4.01
C ARG A 65 -17.29 2.65 -3.68
N ALA A 66 -17.05 1.80 -4.68
CA ALA A 66 -16.49 0.47 -4.48
C ALA A 66 -15.06 0.53 -3.91
N ALA A 67 -14.21 1.44 -4.42
CA ALA A 67 -12.87 1.66 -3.89
C ALA A 67 -12.90 2.11 -2.41
N ARG A 68 -13.81 2.99 -2.04
CA ARG A 68 -13.99 3.42 -0.64
C ARG A 68 -14.46 2.28 0.28
N GLU A 69 -15.31 1.38 -0.19
CA GLU A 69 -15.67 0.19 0.59
C GLU A 69 -14.43 -0.66 0.90
N VAL A 70 -13.52 -0.83 -0.06
CA VAL A 70 -12.24 -1.53 0.12
C VAL A 70 -11.33 -0.77 1.11
N GLN A 71 -11.23 0.54 1.00
CA GLN A 71 -10.46 1.37 1.94
C GLN A 71 -10.94 1.26 3.40
N HIS A 72 -12.24 1.04 3.58
CA HIS A 72 -12.85 0.80 4.91
C HIS A 72 -12.78 -0.66 5.38
N GLY A 73 -11.90 -1.46 4.80
CA GLY A 73 -11.65 -2.84 5.22
C GLY A 73 -12.64 -3.87 4.69
N ARG A 74 -13.55 -3.50 3.77
CA ARG A 74 -14.47 -4.46 3.17
C ARG A 74 -13.83 -5.17 1.99
N HIS A 75 -14.23 -6.42 1.77
CA HIS A 75 -13.85 -7.22 0.59
C HIS A 75 -12.37 -7.64 0.54
N HIS A 76 -11.58 -7.45 1.62
CA HIS A 76 -10.18 -7.82 1.67
C HIS A 76 -9.96 -9.33 1.46
N GLU A 77 -10.91 -10.16 1.82
CA GLU A 77 -10.92 -11.61 1.60
C GLU A 77 -10.87 -12.02 0.12
N HIS A 78 -11.17 -11.10 -0.78
CA HIS A 78 -11.11 -11.30 -2.23
C HIS A 78 -9.76 -10.94 -2.87
N PHE A 79 -8.79 -10.44 -2.09
CA PHE A 79 -7.43 -10.19 -2.54
C PHE A 79 -6.56 -11.42 -2.33
N ARG A 80 -6.65 -12.35 -3.29
CA ARG A 80 -6.20 -13.74 -3.14
C ARG A 80 -4.88 -14.09 -3.81
N VAL A 81 -4.25 -13.15 -4.52
CA VAL A 81 -2.95 -13.42 -5.16
C VAL A 81 -1.86 -13.59 -4.12
N ASP A 82 -0.91 -14.49 -4.40
CA ASP A 82 0.31 -14.62 -3.60
C ASP A 82 1.15 -13.34 -3.68
N MET A 83 1.89 -13.02 -2.64
CA MET A 83 2.76 -11.84 -2.63
C MET A 83 3.93 -11.95 -3.59
N ILE A 84 4.35 -13.16 -3.95
CA ILE A 84 5.37 -13.40 -4.98
C ILE A 84 4.67 -13.87 -6.25
N GLN A 85 4.85 -13.11 -7.33
CA GLN A 85 4.20 -13.31 -8.62
C GLN A 85 5.20 -13.09 -9.76
N GLY A 86 4.83 -13.52 -10.97
CA GLY A 86 5.50 -13.12 -12.19
C GLY A 86 5.21 -11.65 -12.55
N GLY A 87 6.20 -10.92 -13.04
CA GLY A 87 6.08 -9.52 -13.45
C GLY A 87 6.19 -8.52 -12.28
N ALA A 88 5.90 -7.27 -12.57
CA ALA A 88 6.07 -6.13 -11.65
C ALA A 88 4.77 -5.76 -10.91
N GLY A 89 4.07 -6.73 -10.32
CA GLY A 89 2.83 -6.51 -9.58
C GLY A 89 1.57 -6.54 -10.45
N THR A 90 1.63 -7.07 -11.66
CA THR A 90 0.47 -7.12 -12.58
C THR A 90 -0.71 -7.86 -11.98
N SER A 91 -0.49 -9.02 -11.36
CA SER A 91 -1.57 -9.80 -10.75
C SER A 91 -2.21 -9.08 -9.57
N THR A 92 -1.42 -8.36 -8.77
CA THR A 92 -1.91 -7.52 -7.67
C THR A 92 -2.79 -6.38 -8.19
N ASN A 93 -2.33 -5.66 -9.22
CA ASN A 93 -3.11 -4.60 -9.84
C ASN A 93 -4.41 -5.13 -10.45
N MET A 94 -4.35 -6.29 -11.14
CA MET A 94 -5.54 -6.91 -11.72
C MET A 94 -6.51 -7.41 -10.66
N ASN A 95 -6.03 -7.95 -9.53
CA ASN A 95 -6.89 -8.35 -8.43
C ASN A 95 -7.69 -7.14 -7.89
N ALA A 96 -7.04 -6.00 -7.69
CA ALA A 96 -7.72 -4.77 -7.28
C ALA A 96 -8.73 -4.30 -8.35
N ASN A 97 -8.34 -4.29 -9.63
CA ASN A 97 -9.23 -3.90 -10.72
C ASN A 97 -10.49 -4.77 -10.78
N GLU A 98 -10.34 -6.09 -10.68
CA GLU A 98 -11.46 -7.04 -10.75
C GLU A 98 -12.39 -6.94 -9.54
N VAL A 99 -11.84 -6.83 -8.33
CA VAL A 99 -12.65 -6.68 -7.10
C VAL A 99 -13.46 -5.38 -7.16
N ILE A 100 -12.83 -4.26 -7.51
CA ILE A 100 -13.51 -2.96 -7.61
C ILE A 100 -14.55 -2.96 -8.75
N ALA A 101 -14.20 -3.52 -9.92
CA ALA A 101 -15.15 -3.59 -11.05
C ALA A 101 -16.39 -4.43 -10.71
N ASN A 102 -16.21 -5.62 -10.16
CA ASN A 102 -17.33 -6.48 -9.81
C ASN A 102 -18.17 -5.88 -8.67
N ARG A 103 -17.56 -5.22 -7.70
CA ARG A 103 -18.32 -4.50 -6.68
C ARG A 103 -19.09 -3.31 -7.25
N ALA A 104 -18.50 -2.56 -8.17
CA ALA A 104 -19.16 -1.46 -8.87
C ALA A 104 -20.33 -1.94 -9.72
N LEU A 105 -20.21 -3.10 -10.40
CA LEU A 105 -21.31 -3.75 -11.13
C LEU A 105 -22.48 -4.08 -10.20
N GLU A 106 -22.22 -4.66 -9.03
CA GLU A 106 -23.27 -4.92 -8.04
C GLU A 106 -23.98 -3.64 -7.59
N LEU A 107 -23.23 -2.55 -7.36
CA LEU A 107 -23.78 -1.26 -6.99
C LEU A 107 -24.66 -0.63 -8.08
N LEU A 108 -24.45 -1.02 -9.34
CA LEU A 108 -25.28 -0.66 -10.49
C LEU A 108 -26.47 -1.61 -10.69
N GLY A 109 -26.54 -2.73 -9.95
CA GLY A 109 -27.58 -3.75 -10.11
C GLY A 109 -27.31 -4.78 -11.20
N TYR A 110 -26.07 -4.87 -11.71
CA TYR A 110 -25.64 -5.87 -12.68
C TYR A 110 -24.98 -7.09 -12.02
N ALA A 111 -24.98 -8.20 -12.74
CA ALA A 111 -24.25 -9.39 -12.31
C ALA A 111 -22.74 -9.16 -12.38
N ARG A 112 -21.99 -9.81 -11.49
CA ARG A 112 -20.52 -9.86 -11.56
C ARG A 112 -20.09 -10.40 -12.92
N GLY A 113 -19.04 -9.85 -13.51
CA GLY A 113 -18.55 -10.24 -14.82
C GLY A 113 -19.27 -9.60 -16.01
N SER A 114 -20.26 -8.71 -15.80
CA SER A 114 -20.89 -7.93 -16.88
C SER A 114 -19.94 -6.84 -17.40
N TYR A 115 -18.79 -7.27 -17.92
CA TYR A 115 -17.68 -6.39 -18.31
C TYR A 115 -17.95 -5.57 -19.58
N ASP A 116 -19.03 -5.86 -20.29
CA ASP A 116 -19.62 -5.01 -21.31
C ASP A 116 -20.19 -3.69 -20.75
N VAL A 117 -20.56 -3.67 -19.46
CA VAL A 117 -21.05 -2.48 -18.76
C VAL A 117 -19.91 -1.76 -18.03
N LEU A 118 -19.12 -2.48 -17.23
CA LEU A 118 -17.99 -1.92 -16.49
C LEU A 118 -16.82 -2.91 -16.48
N HIS A 119 -15.76 -2.56 -17.22
CA HIS A 119 -14.60 -3.42 -17.43
C HIS A 119 -13.43 -3.09 -16.50
N PRO A 120 -12.73 -4.10 -15.91
CA PRO A 120 -11.60 -3.86 -15.01
C PRO A 120 -10.47 -3.05 -15.64
N ASN A 121 -10.11 -3.31 -16.90
CA ASN A 121 -9.01 -2.61 -17.56
C ASN A 121 -9.44 -1.29 -18.20
N GLU A 122 -10.59 -1.27 -18.88
CA GLU A 122 -11.02 -0.11 -19.67
C GLU A 122 -11.59 1.01 -18.82
N HIS A 123 -12.14 0.70 -17.63
CA HIS A 123 -12.74 1.68 -16.75
C HIS A 123 -11.97 1.83 -15.43
N VAL A 124 -11.76 0.76 -14.65
CA VAL A 124 -11.06 0.87 -13.35
C VAL A 124 -9.57 1.18 -13.51
N ASN A 125 -8.93 0.61 -14.55
CA ASN A 125 -7.51 0.85 -14.85
C ASN A 125 -7.27 1.91 -15.93
N LEU A 126 -8.29 2.68 -16.30
CA LEU A 126 -8.19 3.72 -17.34
C LEU A 126 -7.04 4.69 -17.04
N SER A 127 -6.24 5.02 -18.08
CA SER A 127 -5.08 5.91 -18.02
C SER A 127 -3.92 5.45 -17.12
N GLN A 128 -3.92 4.19 -16.67
CA GLN A 128 -2.96 3.63 -15.73
C GLN A 128 -2.13 2.51 -16.35
N SER A 129 -0.95 2.30 -15.79
CA SER A 129 -0.15 1.09 -15.97
C SER A 129 0.10 0.44 -14.61
N THR A 130 0.29 -0.88 -14.56
CA THR A 130 0.80 -1.54 -13.35
C THR A 130 2.10 -0.90 -12.88
N ASN A 131 2.95 -0.44 -13.81
CA ASN A 131 4.27 0.13 -13.52
C ASN A 131 4.22 1.49 -12.81
N ASP A 132 3.10 2.18 -12.81
CA ASP A 132 2.91 3.40 -12.01
C ASP A 132 1.96 3.18 -10.81
N VAL A 133 0.92 2.37 -10.95
CA VAL A 133 -0.03 2.05 -9.88
C VAL A 133 0.62 1.27 -8.72
N TYR A 134 1.28 0.15 -9.06
CA TYR A 134 1.80 -0.75 -8.03
C TYR A 134 2.89 -0.10 -7.16
N PRO A 135 3.95 0.52 -7.72
CA PRO A 135 4.95 1.19 -6.90
C PRO A 135 4.37 2.37 -6.10
N THR A 136 3.40 3.10 -6.64
CA THR A 136 2.70 4.16 -5.88
C THR A 136 1.95 3.58 -4.68
N ALA A 137 1.18 2.51 -4.86
CA ALA A 137 0.48 1.86 -3.76
C ALA A 137 1.44 1.30 -2.70
N VAL A 138 2.56 0.70 -3.11
CA VAL A 138 3.60 0.23 -2.19
C VAL A 138 4.18 1.39 -1.38
N LYS A 139 4.49 2.53 -2.00
CA LYS A 139 5.01 3.71 -1.31
C LYS A 139 4.01 4.28 -0.30
N ILE A 140 2.72 4.37 -0.64
CA ILE A 140 1.66 4.80 0.27
C ILE A 140 1.55 3.85 1.48
N ALA A 141 1.52 2.54 1.23
CA ALA A 141 1.44 1.53 2.29
C ALA A 141 2.67 1.58 3.22
N LEU A 142 3.88 1.69 2.65
CA LEU A 142 5.13 1.82 3.41
C LEU A 142 5.15 3.11 4.24
N HIS A 143 4.69 4.23 3.69
CA HIS A 143 4.63 5.50 4.41
C HIS A 143 3.82 5.36 5.72
N ARG A 144 2.67 4.67 5.68
CA ARG A 144 1.85 4.40 6.87
C ARG A 144 2.51 3.41 7.82
N ALA A 145 3.05 2.31 7.28
CA ALA A 145 3.72 1.30 8.10
C ALA A 145 4.92 1.89 8.85
N ILE A 146 5.71 2.76 8.21
CA ILE A 146 6.83 3.47 8.84
C ILE A 146 6.31 4.40 9.96
N ALA A 147 5.22 5.11 9.76
CA ALA A 147 4.64 5.97 10.80
C ALA A 147 4.30 5.15 12.06
N SER A 148 3.55 4.05 11.89
CA SER A 148 3.19 3.16 13.00
C SER A 148 4.42 2.53 13.68
N LEU A 149 5.44 2.14 12.91
CA LEU A 149 6.70 1.61 13.47
C LEU A 149 7.42 2.66 14.29
N LYS A 150 7.52 3.90 13.80
CA LYS A 150 8.17 5.01 14.52
C LYS A 150 7.50 5.29 15.87
N ASP A 151 6.17 5.25 15.95
CA ASP A 151 5.45 5.43 17.21
C ASP A 151 5.80 4.34 18.23
N ALA A 152 5.84 3.08 17.79
CA ALA A 152 6.25 1.96 18.64
C ALA A 152 7.73 2.09 19.09
N MET A 153 8.63 2.50 18.20
CA MET A 153 10.03 2.72 18.50
C MET A 153 10.23 3.90 19.47
N ALA A 154 9.50 5.00 19.31
CA ALA A 154 9.54 6.14 20.24
C ALA A 154 9.10 5.73 21.66
N ALA A 155 8.08 4.90 21.77
CA ALA A 155 7.65 4.34 23.05
C ALA A 155 8.77 3.47 23.69
N LEU A 156 9.46 2.68 22.89
CA LEU A 156 10.60 1.85 23.32
C LEU A 156 11.80 2.70 23.76
N VAL A 157 12.15 3.76 23.01
CA VAL A 157 13.17 4.75 23.40
C VAL A 157 12.87 5.32 24.78
N GLY A 158 11.64 5.78 25.00
CA GLY A 158 11.21 6.28 26.31
C GLY A 158 11.33 5.24 27.44
N ALA A 159 11.04 3.96 27.13
CA ALA A 159 11.20 2.89 28.12
C ALA A 159 12.69 2.62 28.45
N PHE A 160 13.57 2.63 27.46
CA PHE A 160 15.01 2.49 27.68
C PHE A 160 15.58 3.66 28.50
N LEU A 161 15.19 4.90 28.23
CA LEU A 161 15.64 6.06 29.00
C LEU A 161 15.21 5.95 30.47
N ARG A 162 13.95 5.61 30.74
CA ARG A 162 13.47 5.40 32.12
C ARG A 162 14.26 4.29 32.84
N LYS A 163 14.65 3.22 32.15
CA LYS A 163 15.46 2.14 32.68
C LYS A 163 16.93 2.60 32.86
N GLY A 164 17.43 3.43 31.96
CA GLY A 164 18.75 4.07 32.08
C GLY A 164 18.87 4.83 33.40
N ASP A 165 17.88 5.67 33.70
CA ASP A 165 17.84 6.43 34.96
C ASP A 165 17.73 5.51 36.18
N ALA A 166 16.82 4.53 36.14
CA ALA A 166 16.64 3.60 37.27
C ALA A 166 17.87 2.73 37.55
N PHE A 167 18.63 2.38 36.53
CA PHE A 167 19.81 1.52 36.62
C PHE A 167 21.12 2.30 36.67
N ALA A 168 21.11 3.62 36.75
CA ALA A 168 22.29 4.45 36.86
C ALA A 168 23.21 4.06 38.04
N PRO A 169 22.73 3.68 39.24
CA PRO A 169 23.58 3.30 40.36
C PRO A 169 24.12 1.87 40.27
N HIS A 170 23.67 1.03 39.34
CA HIS A 170 24.06 -0.37 39.27
C HIS A 170 25.34 -0.56 38.44
N LEU A 171 26.44 -0.89 39.10
CA LEU A 171 27.70 -1.20 38.44
C LEU A 171 27.66 -2.56 37.75
N LYS A 172 28.27 -2.65 36.60
CA LYS A 172 28.55 -3.90 35.87
C LYS A 172 29.93 -3.84 35.20
N MET A 173 30.37 -4.99 34.72
CA MET A 173 31.55 -5.05 33.86
C MET A 173 31.11 -4.81 32.40
N GLY A 174 31.68 -3.78 31.77
CA GLY A 174 31.61 -3.59 30.32
C GLY A 174 32.51 -4.63 29.65
N ARG A 175 32.03 -5.15 28.47
CA ARG A 175 32.72 -6.20 27.72
C ARG A 175 33.01 -5.78 26.30
N THR A 176 34.17 -6.16 25.79
CA THR A 176 34.54 -6.07 24.38
C THR A 176 35.02 -7.43 23.91
N GLN A 177 34.64 -7.86 22.72
CA GLN A 177 35.02 -9.16 22.17
C GLN A 177 34.77 -10.33 23.14
N LEU A 178 33.65 -10.30 23.87
CA LEU A 178 33.26 -11.29 24.90
C LEU A 178 34.17 -11.36 26.11
N GLN A 179 35.07 -10.40 26.30
CA GLN A 179 36.01 -10.30 27.45
C GLN A 179 35.66 -9.11 28.33
N ASP A 180 35.98 -9.23 29.62
CA ASP A 180 35.88 -8.15 30.58
C ASP A 180 36.85 -7.00 30.19
N ALA A 181 36.34 -5.78 30.14
CA ALA A 181 37.10 -4.60 29.77
C ALA A 181 37.18 -3.62 30.96
N VAL A 182 36.18 -2.73 31.09
CA VAL A 182 36.17 -1.68 32.10
C VAL A 182 34.82 -1.62 32.82
N PRO A 183 34.80 -1.16 34.09
CA PRO A 183 33.54 -0.91 34.79
C PRO A 183 32.66 0.12 34.06
N MET A 184 31.38 -0.13 34.07
CA MET A 184 30.33 0.77 33.59
C MET A 184 29.08 0.62 34.43
N THR A 185 28.08 1.47 34.25
CA THR A 185 26.78 1.24 34.87
C THR A 185 25.81 0.54 33.90
N LEU A 186 24.85 -0.22 34.44
CA LEU A 186 23.79 -0.78 33.67
C LEU A 186 22.93 0.33 33.04
N GLY A 187 22.80 1.48 33.72
CA GLY A 187 22.13 2.65 33.18
C GLY A 187 22.75 3.17 31.88
N GLN A 188 24.08 3.19 31.78
CA GLN A 188 24.81 3.59 30.57
C GLN A 188 24.49 2.65 29.39
N GLU A 189 24.37 1.34 29.65
CA GLU A 189 24.02 0.37 28.61
C GLU A 189 22.59 0.61 28.06
N PHE A 190 21.60 0.81 28.95
CA PHE A 190 20.23 1.12 28.53
C PHE A 190 20.13 2.48 27.83
N SER A 191 20.90 3.47 28.26
CA SER A 191 20.96 4.76 27.55
C SER A 191 21.55 4.62 26.15
N ALA A 192 22.57 3.78 25.96
CA ALA A 192 23.11 3.49 24.63
C ALA A 192 22.09 2.83 23.72
N PHE A 193 21.27 1.88 24.21
CA PHE A 193 20.19 1.30 23.44
C PHE A 193 19.15 2.36 23.02
N ALA A 194 18.82 3.29 23.92
CA ALA A 194 17.90 4.39 23.58
C ALA A 194 18.45 5.27 22.46
N HIS A 195 19.73 5.65 22.51
CA HIS A 195 20.35 6.48 21.48
C HIS A 195 20.39 5.78 20.13
N THR A 196 20.80 4.50 20.07
CA THR A 196 20.81 3.72 18.83
C THR A 196 19.40 3.61 18.22
N MET A 197 18.39 3.34 19.05
CA MET A 197 17.01 3.27 18.60
C MET A 197 16.47 4.63 18.10
N GLN A 198 16.87 5.73 18.74
CA GLN A 198 16.50 7.08 18.28
C GLN A 198 17.11 7.41 16.93
N GLU A 199 18.36 7.05 16.68
CA GLU A 199 18.98 7.20 15.36
C GLU A 199 18.23 6.43 14.27
N ASP A 200 17.70 5.25 14.58
CA ASP A 200 16.88 4.48 13.62
C ASP A 200 15.52 5.14 13.37
N VAL A 201 14.91 5.78 14.36
CA VAL A 201 13.69 6.61 14.16
C VAL A 201 14.00 7.79 13.23
N ASP A 202 15.17 8.43 13.39
CA ASP A 202 15.57 9.54 12.52
C ASP A 202 15.80 9.07 11.07
N ARG A 203 16.50 7.93 10.87
CA ARG A 203 16.68 7.30 9.54
C ARG A 203 15.34 6.91 8.88
N LEU A 204 14.40 6.37 9.65
CA LEU A 204 13.06 6.08 9.16
C LEU A 204 12.29 7.34 8.75
N THR A 205 12.50 8.44 9.46
CA THR A 205 11.89 9.74 9.11
C THR A 205 12.44 10.27 7.78
N GLU A 206 13.74 10.18 7.56
CA GLU A 206 14.38 10.51 6.28
C GLU A 206 13.85 9.61 5.14
N ALA A 207 13.82 8.30 5.36
CA ALA A 207 13.29 7.34 4.39
C ALA A 207 11.81 7.62 4.03
N GLN A 208 11.00 7.96 5.05
CA GLN A 208 9.58 8.30 4.87
C GLN A 208 9.39 9.55 3.99
N ALA A 209 10.30 10.53 4.09
CA ALA A 209 10.27 11.71 3.22
C ALA A 209 10.60 11.35 1.76
N LEU A 210 11.61 10.50 1.55
CA LEU A 210 12.05 10.10 0.20
C LEU A 210 11.00 9.27 -0.55
N ILE A 211 10.22 8.43 0.12
CA ILE A 211 9.20 7.60 -0.53
C ILE A 211 7.92 8.37 -0.92
N ARG A 212 7.80 9.66 -0.58
CA ARG A 212 6.67 10.51 -1.03
C ARG A 212 6.68 10.76 -2.53
N GLU A 213 7.83 10.65 -3.18
CA GLU A 213 7.91 10.77 -4.63
C GLU A 213 7.23 9.60 -5.31
N ILE A 214 6.16 9.86 -6.07
CA ILE A 214 5.38 8.86 -6.81
C ILE A 214 5.49 9.06 -8.31
N ASN A 215 5.22 8.00 -9.08
CA ASN A 215 5.31 8.01 -10.54
C ASN A 215 3.94 7.87 -11.23
N MET A 216 2.84 8.20 -10.56
CA MET A 216 1.50 8.15 -11.18
C MET A 216 1.40 9.06 -12.41
N GLY A 217 0.85 8.48 -13.49
CA GLY A 217 0.77 9.13 -14.80
C GLY A 217 2.00 8.94 -15.69
N ALA A 218 3.09 8.36 -15.16
CA ALA A 218 4.26 8.04 -15.97
C ALA A 218 4.05 6.83 -16.91
N THR A 219 3.02 6.05 -16.67
CA THR A 219 2.62 4.86 -17.42
C THR A 219 3.69 3.75 -17.45
N ALA A 220 3.84 3.02 -18.56
CA ALA A 220 4.61 1.78 -18.58
C ALA A 220 6.13 1.98 -18.44
N ILE A 221 6.68 3.05 -19.03
CA ILE A 221 8.14 3.27 -19.14
C ILE A 221 8.63 4.62 -18.60
N GLY A 222 7.78 5.35 -17.91
CA GLY A 222 8.15 6.61 -17.28
C GLY A 222 7.97 7.86 -18.15
N THR A 223 7.58 7.72 -19.43
CA THR A 223 7.45 8.85 -20.37
C THR A 223 6.06 9.48 -20.37
N GLY A 224 5.05 8.79 -19.82
CA GLY A 224 3.66 9.25 -19.84
C GLY A 224 3.02 9.33 -21.23
N ILE A 225 3.65 8.77 -22.27
CA ILE A 225 3.22 8.92 -23.68
C ILE A 225 1.80 8.39 -23.94
N THR A 226 1.34 7.44 -23.14
CA THR A 226 -0.01 6.86 -23.23
C THR A 226 -0.99 7.49 -22.22
N ALA A 227 -0.54 8.39 -21.38
CA ALA A 227 -1.40 9.11 -20.46
C ALA A 227 -2.04 10.32 -21.17
N PRO A 228 -3.33 10.58 -20.99
CA PRO A 228 -3.97 11.79 -21.50
C PRO A 228 -3.35 13.05 -20.89
N ALA A 229 -3.37 14.14 -21.65
CA ALA A 229 -2.87 15.43 -21.17
C ALA A 229 -3.60 15.86 -19.87
N GLY A 230 -2.84 16.31 -18.87
CA GLY A 230 -3.35 16.71 -17.55
C GLY A 230 -3.63 15.57 -16.58
N TYR A 231 -3.57 14.29 -17.01
CA TYR A 231 -3.86 13.16 -16.11
C TYR A 231 -2.87 13.07 -14.95
N ALA A 232 -1.57 13.18 -15.23
CA ALA A 232 -0.52 13.06 -14.21
C ALA A 232 -0.66 14.11 -13.10
N GLU A 233 -1.00 15.36 -13.45
CA GLU A 233 -1.24 16.42 -12.47
C GLU A 233 -2.48 16.16 -11.64
N GLN A 234 -3.59 15.80 -12.30
CA GLN A 234 -4.86 15.54 -11.63
C GLN A 234 -4.78 14.35 -10.67
N VAL A 235 -4.18 13.25 -11.09
CA VAL A 235 -4.10 12.04 -10.25
C VAL A 235 -3.15 12.22 -9.07
N ARG A 236 -2.05 12.98 -9.24
CA ARG A 236 -1.13 13.29 -8.14
C ARG A 236 -1.79 14.18 -7.09
N ALA A 237 -2.43 15.27 -7.50
CA ALA A 237 -3.15 16.15 -6.59
C ALA A 237 -4.19 15.38 -5.75
N ARG A 238 -4.93 14.43 -6.36
CA ARG A 238 -5.92 13.61 -5.68
C ARG A 238 -5.29 12.55 -4.75
N SER A 239 -4.12 12.00 -5.11
CA SER A 239 -3.41 11.07 -4.23
C SER A 239 -2.78 11.78 -3.03
N GLU A 240 -2.41 13.05 -3.16
CA GLU A 240 -1.90 13.87 -2.05
C GLU A 240 -3.00 14.20 -1.02
N GLU A 241 -4.25 14.38 -1.44
CA GLU A 241 -5.39 14.55 -0.52
C GLU A 241 -5.49 13.37 0.47
N HIS A 242 -5.26 12.14 0.00
CA HIS A 242 -5.29 10.93 0.85
C HIS A 242 -4.06 10.78 1.77
N THR A 243 -2.96 11.46 1.48
CA THR A 243 -1.76 11.46 2.35
C THR A 243 -1.73 12.63 3.32
N SER A 244 -2.43 13.75 3.03
CA SER A 244 -2.52 14.91 3.92
C SER A 244 -3.51 14.72 5.07
N GLU A 245 -4.47 13.80 4.95
CA GLU A 245 -5.36 13.43 6.06
C GLU A 245 -4.65 12.64 7.17
N LEU A 246 -3.34 12.36 7.01
CA LEU A 246 -2.49 11.64 7.96
C LEU A 246 -1.51 12.53 8.73
N GLN A 247 -1.69 13.88 8.68
CA GLN A 247 -0.91 14.83 9.47
C GLN A 247 -1.62 15.24 10.77
#